data_0c5a90261f34dd98faf9f9f5cbcbe627
#
_entry.id   0c5a90261f34dd98faf9f9f5cbcbe627
#
_cell.length_a   1.000
_cell.length_b   1.000
_cell.length_c   1.000
_cell.angle_alpha   90.00
_cell.angle_beta   90.00
_cell.angle_gamma   90.00
#
_symmetry.space_group_name_H-M   'P 1'
#
loop_
_entity.id
_entity.type
_entity.pdbx_description
1 polymer ?
#
loop_
_entity_poly.entity_id
_entity_poly.type
_entity_poly.pdbx_seq_one_letter_code
_entity_poly.pdbx_strand_id
1 'polypeptide(L)'
;MHNQRSEQLGFTLIEVMVALLVVGIALPALMFQLGAQLDATDRFRQQTIASWVAKNQMSHLQLDAAAGMMTTAAFREGETELAGRRWSWXLSVEETPVPGLLRHRLDVAAKERPADTLASLTSYLSAAQAIGPSALGGDADGQD
;
A
#
# COMPACT_ATOMS: atom_id res chain seq x y z
N MET A 1 27.72 70.05 20.11
CA MET A 1 28.22 68.67 19.84
C MET A 1 27.59 67.73 20.88
N HIS A 2 26.52 67.02 20.50
CA HIS A 2 25.81 66.04 21.35
C HIS A 2 26.48 64.73 21.22
N ASN A 3 27.18 64.23 22.21
CA ASN A 3 27.84 62.98 22.23
C ASN A 3 26.78 61.93 22.63
N GLN A 4 26.20 61.24 21.65
CA GLN A 4 25.30 60.11 21.89
C GLN A 4 26.16 58.95 22.35
N ARG A 5 26.22 58.69 23.65
CA ARG A 5 26.75 57.46 24.20
C ARG A 5 25.75 56.35 23.88
N SER A 6 26.07 55.53 22.92
CA SER A 6 25.35 54.26 22.71
C SER A 6 25.51 53.41 23.96
N GLU A 7 24.44 53.22 24.70
CA GLU A 7 24.41 52.29 25.84
C GLU A 7 24.56 50.87 25.25
N GLN A 8 25.72 50.29 25.47
CA GLN A 8 25.94 48.88 25.18
C GLN A 8 25.25 48.08 26.26
N LEU A 9 24.04 47.58 25.92
CA LEU A 9 23.29 46.67 26.77
C LEU A 9 23.96 45.28 26.65
N GLY A 10 24.72 44.92 27.64
CA GLY A 10 25.31 43.55 27.73
C GLY A 10 24.25 42.55 28.15
N PHE A 11 24.38 41.31 27.62
CA PHE A 11 23.50 40.21 28.04
C PHE A 11 23.69 39.90 29.52
N THR A 12 22.59 39.64 30.20
CA THR A 12 22.63 39.21 31.59
C THR A 12 22.88 37.71 31.68
N LEU A 13 23.52 37.29 32.77
CA LEU A 13 23.78 35.86 32.99
C LEU A 13 22.48 35.04 33.01
N ILE A 14 21.44 35.59 33.64
CA ILE A 14 20.13 34.92 33.71
C ILE A 14 19.51 34.71 32.32
N GLU A 15 19.68 35.66 31.40
CA GLU A 15 19.16 35.59 30.06
C GLU A 15 19.81 34.44 29.28
N VAL A 16 21.13 34.26 29.42
CA VAL A 16 21.85 33.12 28.81
C VAL A 16 21.39 31.81 29.41
N MET A 17 21.18 31.75 30.72
CA MET A 17 20.69 30.54 31.39
C MET A 17 19.29 30.15 30.90
N VAL A 18 18.39 31.13 30.77
CA VAL A 18 17.04 30.88 30.26
C VAL A 18 17.09 30.43 28.79
N ALA A 19 17.93 31.08 27.98
CA ALA A 19 18.10 30.68 26.57
C ALA A 19 18.60 29.23 26.45
N LEU A 20 19.58 28.84 27.24
CA LEU A 20 20.11 27.48 27.23
C LEU A 20 19.07 26.46 27.72
N LEU A 21 18.25 26.82 28.70
CA LEU A 21 17.16 25.96 29.17
C LEU A 21 16.13 25.74 28.06
N VAL A 22 15.73 26.80 27.36
CA VAL A 22 14.78 26.67 26.24
C VAL A 22 15.34 25.79 25.14
N VAL A 23 16.61 26.00 24.76
CA VAL A 23 17.28 25.18 23.74
C VAL A 23 17.39 23.72 24.20
N GLY A 24 17.74 23.52 25.48
CA GLY A 24 17.86 22.19 26.06
C GLY A 24 16.57 21.36 26.03
N ILE A 25 15.42 22.03 26.07
CA ILE A 25 14.12 21.35 25.94
C ILE A 25 13.70 21.22 24.48
N ALA A 26 13.94 22.26 23.69
CA ALA A 26 13.45 22.31 22.29
C ALA A 26 14.15 21.31 21.37
N LEU A 27 15.49 21.12 21.52
CA LEU A 27 16.25 20.24 20.63
C LEU A 27 15.81 18.78 20.74
N PRO A 28 15.69 18.17 21.93
CA PRO A 28 15.21 16.79 22.05
C PRO A 28 13.79 16.63 21.49
N ALA A 29 12.91 17.60 21.70
CA ALA A 29 11.54 17.55 21.17
C ALA A 29 11.53 17.51 19.63
N LEU A 30 12.37 18.33 18.99
CA LEU A 30 12.51 18.33 17.52
C LEU A 30 13.09 17.01 17.02
N MET A 31 14.09 16.46 17.69
CA MET A 31 14.70 15.17 17.31
C MET A 31 13.66 14.02 17.37
N PHE A 32 12.85 14.01 18.41
CA PHE A 32 11.79 13.01 18.56
C PHE A 32 10.77 13.11 17.41
N GLN A 33 10.37 14.34 17.04
CA GLN A 33 9.41 14.57 15.97
C GLN A 33 9.94 14.13 14.60
N LEU A 34 11.24 14.37 14.32
CA LEU A 34 11.87 13.95 13.08
C LEU A 34 11.90 12.42 12.97
N GLY A 35 12.19 11.70 14.06
CA GLY A 35 12.17 10.25 14.09
C GLY A 35 10.81 9.69 13.68
N ALA A 36 9.74 10.22 14.25
CA ALA A 36 8.38 9.78 13.95
C ALA A 36 8.01 9.99 12.47
N GLN A 37 8.50 11.05 11.83
CA GLN A 37 8.26 11.32 10.42
C GLN A 37 8.95 10.31 9.50
N LEU A 38 10.16 9.89 9.86
CA LEU A 38 10.90 8.89 9.08
C LEU A 38 10.19 7.53 9.11
N ASP A 39 9.71 7.11 10.28
CA ASP A 39 8.95 5.86 10.43
C ASP A 39 7.66 5.89 9.59
N ALA A 40 6.95 7.00 9.60
CA ALA A 40 5.73 7.17 8.81
C ALA A 40 6.02 7.07 7.31
N THR A 41 7.10 7.70 6.84
CA THR A 41 7.48 7.68 5.43
C THR A 41 7.82 6.25 4.97
N ASP A 42 8.55 5.48 5.77
CA ASP A 42 8.88 4.10 5.42
C ASP A 42 7.62 3.23 5.36
N ARG A 43 6.69 3.42 6.28
CA ARG A 43 5.41 2.69 6.27
C ARG A 43 4.59 3.01 5.01
N PHE A 44 4.49 4.27 4.61
CA PHE A 44 3.80 4.67 3.37
C PHE A 44 4.46 4.05 2.13
N ARG A 45 5.79 4.04 2.08
CA ARG A 45 6.52 3.39 0.99
C ARG A 45 6.21 1.90 0.91
N GLN A 46 6.21 1.22 2.05
CA GLN A 46 5.89 -0.22 2.11
C GLN A 46 4.46 -0.49 1.65
N GLN A 47 3.49 0.32 2.08
CA GLN A 47 2.09 0.20 1.66
C GLN A 47 1.93 0.41 0.14
N THR A 48 2.66 1.37 -0.43
CA THR A 48 2.64 1.64 -1.87
C THR A 48 3.15 0.43 -2.65
N ILE A 49 4.28 -0.15 -2.25
CA ILE A 49 4.84 -1.32 -2.94
C ILE A 49 3.92 -2.53 -2.76
N ALA A 50 3.38 -2.74 -1.55
CA ALA A 50 2.43 -3.84 -1.28
C ALA A 50 1.17 -3.71 -2.17
N SER A 51 0.68 -2.47 -2.39
CA SER A 51 -0.46 -2.26 -3.27
C SER A 51 -0.14 -2.58 -4.74
N TRP A 52 1.10 -2.31 -5.18
CA TRP A 52 1.54 -2.73 -6.53
C TRP A 52 1.61 -4.25 -6.64
N VAL A 53 2.12 -4.95 -5.61
CA VAL A 53 2.10 -6.42 -5.56
C VAL A 53 0.66 -6.92 -5.68
N ALA A 54 -0.26 -6.35 -4.91
CA ALA A 54 -1.67 -6.75 -4.93
C ALA A 54 -2.28 -6.55 -6.33
N LYS A 55 -2.02 -5.42 -6.96
CA LYS A 55 -2.53 -5.12 -8.31
C LYS A 55 -1.96 -6.08 -9.35
N ASN A 56 -0.66 -6.36 -9.30
CA ASN A 56 -0.02 -7.30 -10.23
C ASN A 56 -0.64 -8.71 -10.08
N GLN A 57 -0.76 -9.21 -8.86
CA GLN A 57 -1.34 -10.53 -8.63
C GLN A 57 -2.81 -10.58 -9.06
N MET A 58 -3.57 -9.54 -8.80
CA MET A 58 -4.97 -9.46 -9.23
C MET A 58 -5.08 -9.43 -10.75
N SER A 59 -4.17 -8.73 -11.44
CA SER A 59 -4.15 -8.71 -12.91
C SER A 59 -3.86 -10.10 -13.48
N HIS A 60 -2.96 -10.87 -12.88
CA HIS A 60 -2.71 -12.25 -13.29
C HIS A 60 -3.98 -13.10 -13.13
N LEU A 61 -4.68 -12.95 -12.01
CA LEU A 61 -5.94 -13.68 -11.78
C LEU A 61 -7.01 -13.33 -12.83
N GLN A 62 -7.09 -12.05 -13.21
CA GLN A 62 -8.02 -11.58 -14.23
C GLN A 62 -7.68 -12.15 -15.61
N LEU A 63 -6.39 -12.22 -15.95
CA LEU A 63 -5.92 -12.82 -17.20
C LEU A 63 -6.20 -14.32 -17.23
N ASP A 64 -5.94 -15.02 -16.13
CA ASP A 64 -6.26 -16.43 -15.99
C ASP A 64 -7.77 -16.69 -16.15
N ALA A 65 -8.58 -15.85 -15.52
CA ALA A 65 -10.04 -15.94 -15.65
C ALA A 65 -10.49 -15.72 -17.10
N ALA A 66 -9.91 -14.73 -17.78
CA ALA A 66 -10.22 -14.45 -19.19
C ALA A 66 -9.79 -15.58 -20.12
N ALA A 67 -8.73 -16.34 -19.73
CA ALA A 67 -8.26 -17.51 -20.47
C ALA A 67 -9.04 -18.79 -20.11
N GLY A 68 -10.10 -18.70 -19.30
CA GLY A 68 -10.87 -19.86 -18.86
C GLY A 68 -10.21 -20.68 -17.76
N MET A 69 -9.13 -20.18 -17.18
CA MET A 69 -8.38 -20.86 -16.11
C MET A 69 -8.72 -20.26 -14.73
N MET A 70 -9.98 -19.90 -14.54
CA MET A 70 -10.39 -19.24 -13.29
C MET A 70 -10.22 -20.18 -12.09
N THR A 71 -9.52 -19.70 -11.07
CA THR A 71 -9.36 -20.48 -9.85
C THR A 71 -10.64 -20.42 -9.01
N THR A 72 -11.10 -21.59 -8.60
CA THR A 72 -12.21 -21.73 -7.65
C THR A 72 -11.72 -22.18 -6.27
N ALA A 73 -10.41 -22.33 -6.12
CA ALA A 73 -9.83 -22.68 -4.81
C ALA A 73 -10.14 -21.59 -3.81
N ALA A 74 -10.77 -21.96 -2.70
CA ALA A 74 -11.22 -21.01 -1.68
C ALA A 74 -10.07 -20.22 -1.07
N PHE A 75 -8.86 -20.77 -1.13
CA PHE A 75 -7.67 -20.13 -0.55
C PHE A 75 -6.43 -20.46 -1.37
N ARG A 76 -5.61 -19.47 -1.64
CA ARG A 76 -4.27 -19.61 -2.23
C ARG A 76 -3.32 -18.62 -1.55
N GLU A 77 -2.08 -19.03 -1.44
CA GLU A 77 -1.03 -18.15 -0.90
C GLU A 77 0.22 -18.29 -1.75
N GLY A 78 1.08 -17.32 -1.64
CA GLY A 78 2.34 -17.35 -2.35
C GLY A 78 3.25 -16.21 -1.96
N GLU A 79 4.40 -16.19 -2.60
CA GLU A 79 5.41 -15.15 -2.37
C GLU A 79 5.81 -14.53 -3.71
N THR A 80 6.23 -13.28 -3.65
CA THR A 80 6.79 -12.58 -4.81
C THR A 80 7.87 -11.62 -4.35
N GLU A 81 8.77 -11.28 -5.26
CA GLU A 81 9.80 -10.28 -4.98
C GLU A 81 9.50 -9.01 -5.79
N LEU A 82 9.51 -7.87 -5.11
CA LEU A 82 9.33 -6.57 -5.74
C LEU A 82 10.12 -5.51 -4.98
N ALA A 83 10.83 -4.66 -5.71
CA ALA A 83 11.65 -3.57 -5.15
C ALA A 83 12.72 -4.08 -4.16
N GLY A 84 13.32 -5.24 -4.45
CA GLY A 84 14.40 -5.83 -3.64
C GLY A 84 13.92 -6.41 -2.31
N ARG A 85 12.62 -6.70 -2.18
CA ARG A 85 12.02 -7.23 -0.96
C ARG A 85 11.03 -8.35 -1.29
N ARG A 86 10.91 -9.32 -0.38
CA ARG A 86 9.95 -10.42 -0.53
C ARG A 86 8.63 -10.08 0.17
N TRP A 87 7.54 -10.43 -0.53
CA TRP A 87 6.16 -10.18 -0.12
C TRP A 87 5.40 -11.49 -0.08
N SER A 88 4.58 -11.69 0.95
CA SER A 88 3.63 -12.80 1.02
C SER A 88 2.25 -12.26 0.68
N TRP A 89 1.46 -13.11 -0.01
CA TRP A 89 0.09 -12.74 -0.35
C TRP A 89 -0.85 -13.91 -0.14
N UNK A 90 -2.12 -13.69 0.16
CA UNK A 90 -3.02 -14.56 0.40
C UNK A 90 -4.14 -14.20 -0.34
N LEU A 91 -4.65 -15.01 -1.07
CA LEU A 91 -5.90 -14.85 -1.82
C LEU A 91 -7.00 -15.67 -1.15
N SER A 92 -8.12 -15.04 -0.85
CA SER A 92 -9.34 -15.73 -0.43
C SER A 92 -10.42 -15.53 -1.50
N VAL A 93 -11.15 -16.60 -1.82
CA VAL A 93 -12.23 -16.59 -2.82
C VAL A 93 -13.52 -16.97 -2.12
N GLU A 94 -14.54 -16.13 -2.24
CA GLU A 94 -15.84 -16.32 -1.60
C GLU A 94 -16.96 -16.20 -2.63
N GLU A 95 -18.00 -17.00 -2.46
CA GLU A 95 -19.21 -16.90 -3.28
C GLU A 95 -19.99 -15.62 -2.87
N THR A 96 -20.62 -15.02 -3.85
CA THR A 96 -21.52 -13.88 -3.60
C THR A 96 -22.98 -14.35 -3.73
N PRO A 97 -23.95 -13.54 -3.26
CA PRO A 97 -25.37 -13.84 -3.51
C PRO A 97 -25.76 -13.86 -4.99
N VAL A 98 -24.89 -13.33 -5.87
CA VAL A 98 -25.13 -13.35 -7.32
C VAL A 98 -24.53 -14.62 -7.91
N PRO A 99 -25.34 -15.51 -8.49
CA PRO A 99 -24.81 -16.77 -9.07
C PRO A 99 -23.73 -16.51 -10.12
N GLY A 100 -22.63 -17.25 -10.03
CA GLY A 100 -21.52 -17.15 -10.96
C GLY A 100 -20.57 -15.98 -10.74
N LEU A 101 -20.79 -15.16 -9.69
CA LEU A 101 -19.91 -14.05 -9.34
C LEU A 101 -19.13 -14.41 -8.07
N LEU A 102 -17.80 -14.42 -8.16
CA LEU A 102 -16.92 -14.73 -7.03
C LEU A 102 -16.21 -13.46 -6.55
N ARG A 103 -16.13 -13.32 -5.25
CA ARG A 103 -15.36 -12.24 -4.61
C ARG A 103 -13.95 -12.76 -4.32
N HIS A 104 -12.97 -12.12 -4.91
CA HIS A 104 -11.55 -12.40 -4.71
C HIS A 104 -10.96 -11.31 -3.83
N ARG A 105 -10.47 -11.67 -2.67
CA ARG A 105 -9.77 -10.75 -1.77
C ARG A 105 -8.31 -11.15 -1.66
N LEU A 106 -7.44 -10.23 -1.96
CA LEU A 106 -6.00 -10.43 -1.92
C LEU A 106 -5.37 -9.53 -0.86
N ASP A 107 -4.79 -10.13 0.15
CA ASP A 107 -4.08 -9.44 1.22
C ASP A 107 -2.58 -9.63 1.04
N VAL A 108 -1.80 -8.55 1.18
CA VAL A 108 -0.36 -8.53 0.98
C VAL A 108 0.34 -8.01 2.23
N ALA A 109 1.37 -8.72 2.65
CA ALA A 109 2.21 -8.38 3.80
C ALA A 109 3.70 -8.54 3.44
N ALA A 110 4.57 -7.92 4.23
CA ALA A 110 5.99 -8.21 4.12
C ALA A 110 6.25 -9.63 4.64
N LYS A 111 7.14 -10.37 3.96
CA LYS A 111 7.43 -11.78 4.34
C LYS A 111 7.90 -11.91 5.79
N GLU A 112 8.63 -10.91 6.29
CA GLU A 112 9.16 -10.90 7.67
C GLU A 112 8.07 -10.72 8.71
N ARG A 113 6.90 -10.18 8.30
CA ARG A 113 5.76 -9.92 9.20
C ARG A 113 4.45 -10.24 8.48
N PRO A 114 4.17 -11.53 8.24
CA PRO A 114 3.00 -11.92 7.45
C PRO A 114 1.66 -11.61 8.11
N ALA A 115 1.65 -11.40 9.42
CA ALA A 115 0.43 -11.00 10.14
C ALA A 115 0.08 -9.51 9.98
N ASP A 116 1.03 -8.68 9.50
CA ASP A 116 0.83 -7.23 9.35
C ASP A 116 0.45 -6.92 7.90
N THR A 117 -0.84 -7.01 7.58
CA THR A 117 -1.35 -6.72 6.24
C THR A 117 -1.11 -5.25 5.89
N LEU A 118 -0.33 -5.02 4.83
CA LEU A 118 0.03 -3.69 4.36
C LEU A 118 -0.88 -3.19 3.25
N ALA A 119 -1.47 -4.11 2.46
CA ALA A 119 -2.42 -3.78 1.41
C ALA A 119 -3.45 -4.88 1.25
N SER A 120 -4.69 -4.51 0.98
CA SER A 120 -5.78 -5.43 0.67
C SER A 120 -6.50 -4.94 -0.58
N LEU A 121 -6.75 -5.86 -1.51
CA LEU A 121 -7.45 -5.54 -2.76
C LEU A 121 -8.57 -6.55 -2.99
N THR A 122 -9.76 -6.05 -3.26
CA THR A 122 -10.92 -6.89 -3.54
C THR A 122 -11.35 -6.70 -5.01
N SER A 123 -11.63 -7.80 -5.68
CA SER A 123 -12.15 -7.81 -7.05
C SER A 123 -13.28 -8.82 -7.15
N TYR A 124 -14.17 -8.59 -8.11
CA TYR A 124 -15.28 -9.49 -8.41
C TYR A 124 -15.05 -10.04 -9.82
N LEU A 125 -14.95 -11.37 -9.92
CA LEU A 125 -14.73 -12.06 -11.19
C LEU A 125 -15.92 -12.98 -11.47
N SER A 126 -16.38 -12.95 -12.71
CA SER A 126 -17.53 -13.74 -13.18
C SER A 126 -17.04 -14.90 -14.05
N ALA A 127 -17.59 -16.08 -13.84
CA ALA A 127 -17.33 -17.23 -14.68
C ALA A 127 -17.76 -16.99 -16.14
N ALA A 128 -18.70 -16.07 -16.37
CA ALA A 128 -19.14 -15.69 -17.72
C ALA A 128 -18.08 -14.94 -18.53
N GLN A 129 -17.10 -14.32 -17.86
CA GLN A 129 -15.99 -13.64 -18.55
C GLN A 129 -14.99 -14.64 -19.17
N ALA A 130 -15.05 -15.89 -18.75
CA ALA A 130 -14.22 -16.97 -19.33
C ALA A 130 -14.71 -17.43 -20.71
N ILE A 131 -15.92 -17.03 -21.11
CA ILE A 131 -16.48 -17.37 -22.44
C ILE A 131 -16.18 -16.18 -23.34
N GLY A 132 -15.07 -16.25 -24.09
CA GLY A 132 -14.73 -15.23 -25.08
C GLY A 132 -15.80 -15.10 -26.17
N PRO A 133 -15.76 -14.04 -26.98
CA PRO A 133 -16.81 -13.75 -27.98
C PRO A 133 -16.95 -14.77 -29.13
N SER A 134 -16.21 -15.89 -29.06
CA SER A 134 -16.26 -16.92 -30.11
C SER A 134 -17.52 -17.77 -30.12
N ALA A 135 -18.41 -17.64 -29.13
CA ALA A 135 -19.59 -18.50 -29.04
C ALA A 135 -20.85 -17.95 -29.72
N LEU A 136 -20.76 -16.73 -30.31
CA LEU A 136 -21.90 -16.11 -30.96
C LEU A 136 -21.78 -16.04 -32.50
N GLY A 137 -20.80 -16.76 -33.07
CA GLY A 137 -20.59 -16.78 -34.50
C GLY A 137 -20.76 -18.17 -35.10
N GLY A 138 -21.96 -18.74 -35.05
CA GLY A 138 -22.20 -20.04 -35.67
C GLY A 138 -23.67 -20.16 -36.08
N ASP A 139 -23.84 -20.34 -37.36
CA ASP A 139 -25.04 -20.78 -38.07
C ASP A 139 -25.95 -19.69 -38.60
N ALA A 140 -25.45 -19.03 -39.64
CA ALA A 140 -26.31 -18.53 -40.69
C ALA A 140 -25.84 -19.16 -42.01
N ASP A 141 -26.05 -20.46 -42.16
CA ASP A 141 -26.01 -21.07 -43.48
C ASP A 141 -27.45 -21.36 -43.90
N GLY A 142 -27.90 -20.48 -44.74
CA GLY A 142 -29.17 -20.66 -45.40
C GLY A 142 -29.12 -21.79 -46.39
N GLN A 143 -30.22 -22.47 -46.48
CA GLN A 143 -30.48 -23.42 -47.56
C GLN A 143 -31.51 -22.82 -48.49
N ASP A 144 -31.14 -22.82 -49.74
CA ASP A 144 -32.10 -22.87 -50.87
C ASP A 144 -32.42 -24.29 -51.18
#